data_2776d5edcc411b8294430a405524e1b8
#
_entry.id   2776d5edcc411b8294430a405524e1b8
#
_cell.length_a   1.000
_cell.length_b   1.000
_cell.length_c   1.000
_cell.angle_alpha   90.00
_cell.angle_beta   90.00
_cell.angle_gamma   90.00
#
_symmetry.space_group_name_H-M   'P 1'
#
loop_
_entity.id
_entity.type
_entity.pdbx_description
1 polymer ?
#
loop_
_entity_poly.entity_id
_entity_poly.type
_entity_poly.pdbx_seq_one_letter_code
_entity_poly.pdbx_strand_id
1 'polypeptide(L)'
;MTSTLFKLHRTLWWRTIKKNPTVLVSAGMILVYGLLSVLSMTVQVNSPEALHAPVALGMVAMLILSLAMPANEQHITQETFRTLPIDNLKPAMALSSLWTSRAMLTILFTIIWAGFGFTQLPVGQGIMFIVGSVMAAATTIIYIDVIAKVGSSRKEILGIVGGIGIIAMIFFAVNISSQDAMNMPLEDIGAIASWTPFAAATGWATGGIVKLLIAIATLALGAWLWWRDIEVAPVQTKERNKTDLRIPFVPNTPTGIEFARSIRYIFRDTRLLMSVLVLPIVVIVLMVQSVSQGIPEIAYTALVICGLLGGAMAVNDFGYDGPAMWLKMVSPVQQYRLILSRHWAHMIIPAAFQVLFAIVLVFLYDDTSTTILVGLVSLGVLMTSAALSLFLSAFNPYPVAPPGTSPWADKSGYSGAAFVAVFALMFLGWIPVAPGAALIIFFGQPVIGVLVALAIPAAIYIGIILVVKKTADDRMPVVYKKVGAWVR
;
A
#
# COMPACT_ATOMS: atom_id res chain seq x y z
N MET A 1 32.26 -19.90 10.00
CA MET A 1 30.83 -20.12 9.89
C MET A 1 30.04 -18.84 9.49
N THR A 2 30.21 -17.72 10.19
CA THR A 2 29.58 -16.43 9.84
C THR A 2 29.85 -16.02 8.39
N SER A 3 31.11 -16.17 7.91
CA SER A 3 31.47 -15.87 6.51
C SER A 3 30.75 -16.78 5.51
N THR A 4 30.55 -18.06 5.84
CA THR A 4 29.84 -19.02 4.97
C THR A 4 28.35 -18.70 4.89
N LEU A 5 27.71 -18.38 6.02
CA LEU A 5 26.31 -17.96 6.07
C LEU A 5 26.09 -16.64 5.32
N PHE A 6 27.00 -15.68 5.46
CA PHE A 6 26.97 -14.43 4.73
C PHE A 6 27.10 -14.65 3.21
N LYS A 7 28.01 -15.51 2.76
CA LYS A 7 28.14 -15.88 1.34
C LYS A 7 26.89 -16.58 0.83
N LEU A 8 26.32 -17.48 1.63
CA LEU A 8 25.07 -18.18 1.27
C LEU A 8 23.92 -17.19 1.13
N HIS A 9 23.74 -16.30 2.11
CA HIS A 9 22.68 -15.28 2.09
C HIS A 9 22.82 -14.35 0.89
N ARG A 10 24.02 -13.85 0.62
CA ARG A 10 24.33 -13.04 -0.56
C ARG A 10 24.02 -13.77 -1.87
N THR A 11 24.33 -15.05 -1.96
CA THR A 11 24.08 -15.86 -3.16
C THR A 11 22.57 -16.08 -3.37
N LEU A 12 21.84 -16.36 -2.30
CA LEU A 12 20.38 -16.51 -2.35
C LEU A 12 19.71 -15.20 -2.72
N TRP A 13 20.11 -14.10 -2.10
CA TRP A 13 19.63 -12.75 -2.43
C TRP A 13 19.84 -12.42 -3.92
N TRP A 14 21.06 -12.65 -4.43
CA TRP A 14 21.36 -12.42 -5.84
C TRP A 14 20.55 -13.29 -6.81
N ARG A 15 20.32 -14.56 -6.44
CA ARG A 15 19.46 -15.46 -7.23
C ARG A 15 18.00 -15.02 -7.21
N THR A 16 17.52 -14.52 -6.09
CA THR A 16 16.14 -14.01 -5.98
C THR A 16 15.92 -12.78 -6.85
N ILE A 17 16.88 -11.85 -6.85
CA ILE A 17 16.83 -10.68 -7.73
C ILE A 17 16.84 -11.09 -9.20
N LYS A 18 17.72 -12.01 -9.60
CA LYS A 18 17.78 -12.49 -10.98
C LYS A 18 16.53 -13.22 -11.45
N LYS A 19 15.86 -13.93 -10.56
CA LYS A 19 14.63 -14.68 -10.89
C LYS A 19 13.37 -13.81 -10.94
N ASN A 20 13.39 -12.66 -10.28
CA ASN A 20 12.25 -11.75 -10.19
C ASN A 20 12.60 -10.38 -10.79
N PRO A 21 12.48 -10.21 -12.11
CA PRO A 21 12.81 -8.94 -12.77
C PRO A 21 11.98 -7.77 -12.24
N THR A 22 10.78 -8.02 -11.70
CA THR A 22 9.94 -7.00 -11.06
C THR A 22 10.58 -6.40 -9.80
N VAL A 23 11.32 -7.20 -9.01
CA VAL A 23 12.10 -6.70 -7.86
C VAL A 23 13.19 -5.74 -8.34
N LEU A 24 13.80 -6.04 -9.46
CA LEU A 24 14.86 -5.21 -10.07
C LEU A 24 14.27 -3.90 -10.61
N VAL A 25 13.10 -3.95 -11.24
CA VAL A 25 12.40 -2.75 -11.73
C VAL A 25 11.94 -1.88 -10.56
N SER A 26 11.31 -2.45 -9.52
CA SER A 26 10.86 -1.69 -8.36
C SER A 26 12.04 -1.09 -7.57
N ALA A 27 13.12 -1.84 -7.40
CA ALA A 27 14.34 -1.32 -6.78
C ALA A 27 14.96 -0.21 -7.63
N GLY A 28 14.97 -0.36 -8.96
CA GLY A 28 15.43 0.66 -9.89
C GLY A 28 14.58 1.94 -9.83
N MET A 29 13.25 1.80 -9.78
CA MET A 29 12.36 2.96 -9.61
C MET A 29 12.59 3.67 -8.27
N ILE A 30 12.67 2.94 -7.16
CA ILE A 30 12.98 3.52 -5.84
C ILE A 30 14.33 4.23 -5.86
N LEU A 31 15.32 3.66 -6.52
CA LEU A 31 16.64 4.26 -6.66
C LEU A 31 16.59 5.56 -7.49
N VAL A 32 15.91 5.56 -8.63
CA VAL A 32 15.78 6.74 -9.49
C VAL A 32 15.01 7.85 -8.79
N TYR A 33 13.82 7.54 -8.25
CA TYR A 33 13.01 8.54 -7.53
C TYR A 33 13.71 9.03 -6.25
N GLY A 34 14.37 8.13 -5.53
CA GLY A 34 15.14 8.49 -4.35
C GLY A 34 16.32 9.40 -4.70
N LEU A 35 17.06 9.12 -5.75
CA LEU A 35 18.15 9.98 -6.22
C LEU A 35 17.63 11.35 -6.69
N LEU A 36 16.53 11.40 -7.43
CA LEU A 36 15.90 12.66 -7.83
C LEU A 36 15.43 13.46 -6.61
N SER A 37 14.85 12.82 -5.60
CA SER A 37 14.45 13.46 -4.36
C SER A 37 15.66 14.02 -3.59
N VAL A 38 16.73 13.25 -3.47
CA VAL A 38 17.99 13.73 -2.86
C VAL A 38 18.52 14.93 -3.64
N LEU A 39 18.55 14.85 -4.97
CA LEU A 39 19.04 15.94 -5.82
C LEU A 39 18.18 17.21 -5.66
N SER A 40 16.85 17.07 -5.61
CA SER A 40 15.97 18.22 -5.39
C SER A 40 16.17 18.85 -4.00
N MET A 41 16.43 18.04 -2.99
CA MET A 41 16.72 18.53 -1.64
C MET A 41 18.07 19.25 -1.54
N THR A 42 19.08 18.82 -2.33
CA THR A 42 20.39 19.52 -2.31
C THR A 42 20.28 20.96 -2.74
N VAL A 43 19.36 21.28 -3.65
CA VAL A 43 19.11 22.66 -4.13
C VAL A 43 18.43 23.53 -3.06
N GLN A 44 17.74 22.92 -2.11
CA GLN A 44 16.95 23.60 -1.08
C GLN A 44 17.70 23.75 0.25
N VAL A 45 18.91 23.21 0.37
CA VAL A 45 19.73 23.31 1.57
C VAL A 45 20.42 24.67 1.61
N ASN A 46 19.86 25.58 2.42
CA ASN A 46 20.38 26.95 2.61
C ASN A 46 21.00 27.15 4.01
N SER A 47 20.88 26.16 4.91
CA SER A 47 21.42 26.23 6.27
C SER A 47 21.94 24.86 6.72
N PRO A 48 22.86 24.81 7.72
CA PRO A 48 23.35 23.56 8.31
C PRO A 48 22.22 22.70 8.91
N GLU A 49 21.19 23.31 9.46
CA GLU A 49 20.03 22.66 10.05
C GLU A 49 19.23 21.89 8.99
N ALA A 50 19.10 22.44 7.81
CA ALA A 50 18.39 21.80 6.69
C ALA A 50 18.98 20.44 6.29
N LEU A 51 20.27 20.20 6.56
CA LEU A 51 20.95 18.92 6.27
C LEU A 51 20.37 17.74 7.05
N HIS A 52 19.71 17.96 8.18
CA HIS A 52 19.17 16.91 9.03
C HIS A 52 17.80 16.40 8.55
N ALA A 53 17.04 17.22 7.82
CA ALA A 53 15.71 16.87 7.33
C ALA A 53 15.72 15.63 6.42
N PRO A 54 16.57 15.52 5.37
CA PRO A 54 16.61 14.36 4.50
C PRO A 54 17.03 13.05 5.21
N VAL A 55 17.87 13.16 6.25
CA VAL A 55 18.24 11.97 7.06
C VAL A 55 17.02 11.46 7.82
N ALA A 56 16.28 12.33 8.48
CA ALA A 56 15.05 11.97 9.19
C ALA A 56 13.99 11.39 8.24
N LEU A 57 13.73 12.09 7.13
CA LEU A 57 12.75 11.67 6.12
C LEU A 57 13.14 10.33 5.50
N GLY A 58 14.42 10.14 5.17
CA GLY A 58 14.94 8.89 4.65
C GLY A 58 14.80 7.73 5.64
N MET A 59 15.11 7.95 6.92
CA MET A 59 14.93 6.95 7.97
C MET A 59 13.46 6.57 8.15
N VAL A 60 12.58 7.56 8.26
CA VAL A 60 11.13 7.34 8.37
C VAL A 60 10.60 6.62 7.13
N ALA A 61 11.02 7.02 5.94
CA ALA A 61 10.65 6.38 4.68
C ALA A 61 11.03 4.90 4.65
N MET A 62 12.26 4.58 5.04
CA MET A 62 12.73 3.19 5.07
C MET A 62 12.02 2.34 6.13
N LEU A 63 11.68 2.91 7.28
CA LEU A 63 10.89 2.23 8.31
C LEU A 63 9.46 1.97 7.84
N ILE A 64 8.79 2.96 7.26
CA ILE A 64 7.45 2.83 6.67
C ILE A 64 7.45 1.78 5.55
N LEU A 65 8.43 1.83 4.65
CA LEU A 65 8.58 0.83 3.59
C LEU A 65 8.77 -0.57 4.16
N SER A 66 9.45 -0.69 5.31
CA SER A 66 9.68 -1.98 5.97
C SER A 66 8.44 -2.53 6.65
N LEU A 67 7.56 -1.66 7.16
CA LEU A 67 6.25 -2.03 7.68
C LEU A 67 5.31 -2.50 6.56
N ALA A 68 5.27 -1.75 5.46
CA ALA A 68 4.40 -2.05 4.34
C ALA A 68 4.83 -3.31 3.59
N MET A 69 6.13 -3.46 3.34
CA MET A 69 6.71 -4.57 2.59
C MET A 69 7.62 -5.38 3.51
N PRO A 70 7.10 -6.20 4.42
CA PRO A 70 7.94 -7.06 5.25
C PRO A 70 8.81 -7.92 4.34
N ALA A 71 10.12 -7.86 4.56
CA ALA A 71 11.08 -8.48 3.66
C ALA A 71 10.93 -10.01 3.64
N ASN A 72 10.42 -10.54 2.55
CA ASN A 72 10.51 -11.98 2.23
C ASN A 72 11.93 -12.39 1.79
N GLU A 73 12.93 -11.53 2.05
CA GLU A 73 14.31 -11.76 1.65
C GLU A 73 15.07 -12.72 2.59
N GLN A 74 14.49 -13.05 3.75
CA GLN A 74 15.06 -14.01 4.68
C GLN A 74 14.73 -15.44 4.24
N HIS A 75 15.59 -15.99 3.38
CA HIS A 75 15.47 -17.37 2.90
C HIS A 75 16.00 -18.40 3.88
N ILE A 76 16.73 -17.98 4.92
CA ILE A 76 17.41 -18.84 5.89
C ILE A 76 16.79 -18.59 7.26
N THR A 77 16.06 -19.58 7.77
CA THR A 77 15.47 -19.55 9.11
C THR A 77 16.27 -20.45 10.07
N GLN A 78 16.15 -20.22 11.36
CA GLN A 78 16.75 -21.13 12.36
C GLN A 78 16.27 -22.57 12.20
N GLU A 79 15.02 -22.76 11.77
CA GLU A 79 14.44 -24.07 11.51
C GLU A 79 15.22 -24.86 10.46
N THR A 80 15.79 -24.19 9.46
CA THR A 80 16.61 -24.82 8.41
C THR A 80 17.86 -25.52 8.99
N PHE A 81 18.34 -25.05 10.14
CA PHE A 81 19.54 -25.60 10.80
C PHE A 81 19.27 -26.31 12.12
N ARG A 82 17.99 -26.47 12.49
CA ARG A 82 17.59 -27.03 13.78
C ARG A 82 18.14 -28.42 14.05
N THR A 83 18.38 -29.21 13.00
CA THR A 83 18.91 -30.59 13.08
C THR A 83 20.43 -30.65 13.06
N LEU A 84 21.11 -29.54 12.84
CA LEU A 84 22.58 -29.51 12.76
C LEU A 84 23.17 -29.02 14.09
N PRO A 85 24.16 -29.72 14.65
CA PRO A 85 24.86 -29.30 15.85
C PRO A 85 25.82 -28.14 15.53
N ILE A 86 25.28 -26.93 15.46
CA ILE A 86 26.03 -25.73 15.08
C ILE A 86 26.12 -24.79 16.27
N ASP A 87 27.33 -24.64 16.83
CA ASP A 87 27.61 -23.63 17.85
C ASP A 87 27.64 -22.22 17.24
N ASN A 88 27.20 -21.23 18.00
CA ASN A 88 27.15 -19.80 17.58
C ASN A 88 26.33 -19.48 16.33
N LEU A 89 25.27 -20.26 16.06
CA LEU A 89 24.38 -20.02 14.93
C LEU A 89 23.65 -18.67 15.05
N LYS A 90 23.17 -18.32 16.26
CA LYS A 90 22.41 -17.08 16.51
C LYS A 90 23.14 -15.80 16.04
N PRO A 91 24.37 -15.50 16.49
CA PRO A 91 25.07 -14.28 16.05
C PRO A 91 25.37 -14.27 14.55
N ALA A 92 25.69 -15.43 13.98
CA ALA A 92 26.00 -15.54 12.55
C ALA A 92 24.77 -15.28 11.68
N MET A 93 23.58 -15.80 12.10
CA MET A 93 22.31 -15.53 11.44
C MET A 93 21.87 -14.09 11.62
N ALA A 94 22.04 -13.52 12.80
CA ALA A 94 21.74 -12.12 13.07
C ALA A 94 22.49 -11.18 12.13
N LEU A 95 23.80 -11.35 12.03
CA LEU A 95 24.63 -10.54 11.13
C LEU A 95 24.28 -10.76 9.65
N SER A 96 23.94 -11.99 9.26
CA SER A 96 23.53 -12.26 7.87
C SER A 96 22.16 -11.69 7.52
N SER A 97 21.23 -11.54 8.49
CA SER A 97 19.91 -10.97 8.27
C SER A 97 19.93 -9.47 7.96
N LEU A 98 21.01 -8.78 8.32
CA LEU A 98 21.21 -7.37 7.97
C LEU A 98 21.49 -7.15 6.47
N TRP A 99 21.80 -8.21 5.72
CA TRP A 99 22.05 -8.13 4.28
C TRP A 99 20.71 -8.17 3.52
N THR A 100 20.13 -7.02 3.30
CA THR A 100 18.84 -6.85 2.58
C THR A 100 18.97 -5.77 1.51
N SER A 101 18.08 -5.78 0.51
CA SER A 101 18.02 -4.73 -0.51
C SER A 101 17.82 -3.35 0.13
N ARG A 102 17.07 -3.26 1.23
CA ARG A 102 16.84 -2.02 1.96
C ARG A 102 18.08 -1.52 2.67
N ALA A 103 18.85 -2.42 3.26
CA ALA A 103 20.12 -2.06 3.85
C ALA A 103 21.08 -1.47 2.80
N MET A 104 21.12 -2.07 1.60
CA MET A 104 21.93 -1.57 0.49
C MET A 104 21.48 -0.18 0.05
N LEU A 105 20.15 0.06 -0.10
CA LEU A 105 19.61 1.37 -0.42
C LEU A 105 19.92 2.39 0.68
N THR A 106 19.75 2.03 1.95
CA THR A 106 20.08 2.90 3.08
C THR A 106 21.56 3.31 3.07
N ILE A 107 22.46 2.35 2.83
CA ILE A 107 23.90 2.63 2.72
C ILE A 107 24.20 3.56 1.55
N LEU A 108 23.61 3.31 0.38
CA LEU A 108 23.80 4.14 -0.81
C LEU A 108 23.37 5.59 -0.56
N PHE A 109 22.15 5.81 -0.03
CA PHE A 109 21.66 7.15 0.31
C PHE A 109 22.54 7.83 1.37
N THR A 110 22.98 7.06 2.38
CA THR A 110 23.88 7.58 3.42
C THR A 110 25.21 8.06 2.84
N ILE A 111 25.81 7.30 1.93
CA ILE A 111 27.08 7.69 1.29
C ILE A 111 26.91 9.00 0.51
N ILE A 112 25.84 9.09 -0.31
CA ILE A 112 25.59 10.27 -1.14
C ILE A 112 25.34 11.50 -0.24
N TRP A 113 24.45 11.35 0.77
CA TRP A 113 24.06 12.47 1.61
C TRP A 113 25.15 12.89 2.59
N ALA A 114 25.90 11.96 3.15
CA ALA A 114 27.06 12.25 4.00
C ALA A 114 28.17 12.98 3.22
N GLY A 115 28.41 12.57 1.97
CA GLY A 115 29.33 13.26 1.08
C GLY A 115 28.92 14.68 0.78
N PHE A 116 27.63 14.91 0.46
CA PHE A 116 27.08 16.23 0.24
C PHE A 116 27.17 17.09 1.52
N GLY A 117 26.72 16.59 2.67
CA GLY A 117 26.76 17.33 3.94
C GLY A 117 28.18 17.70 4.36
N PHE A 118 29.18 16.85 4.05
CA PHE A 118 30.58 17.18 4.28
C PHE A 118 31.02 18.43 3.49
N THR A 119 30.53 18.62 2.27
CA THR A 119 30.89 19.79 1.44
C THR A 119 30.22 21.08 1.90
N GLN A 120 29.14 21.00 2.68
CA GLN A 120 28.37 22.14 3.15
C GLN A 120 28.78 22.63 4.56
N LEU A 121 29.60 21.86 5.27
CA LEU A 121 29.97 22.11 6.65
C LEU A 121 31.49 22.36 6.81
N PRO A 122 31.92 23.09 7.84
CA PRO A 122 33.33 23.15 8.23
C PRO A 122 33.89 21.75 8.47
N VAL A 123 35.16 21.51 8.15
CA VAL A 123 35.78 20.17 8.15
C VAL A 123 35.47 19.35 9.43
N GLY A 124 35.58 19.97 10.60
CA GLY A 124 35.30 19.28 11.88
C GLY A 124 33.83 18.84 12.00
N GLN A 125 32.89 19.74 11.67
CA GLN A 125 31.46 19.42 11.66
C GLN A 125 31.09 18.46 10.55
N GLY A 126 31.75 18.53 9.39
CA GLY A 126 31.57 17.61 8.28
C GLY A 126 31.97 16.18 8.64
N ILE A 127 33.09 15.99 9.39
CA ILE A 127 33.48 14.67 9.91
C ILE A 127 32.43 14.15 10.90
N MET A 128 31.94 15.02 11.81
CA MET A 128 30.88 14.64 12.75
C MET A 128 29.58 14.27 12.02
N PHE A 129 29.25 14.97 10.94
CA PHE A 129 28.08 14.66 10.10
C PHE A 129 28.20 13.31 9.41
N ILE A 130 29.37 12.97 8.87
CA ILE A 130 29.63 11.63 8.30
C ILE A 130 29.45 10.54 9.35
N VAL A 131 30.05 10.70 10.53
CA VAL A 131 29.91 9.72 11.63
C VAL A 131 28.45 9.59 12.05
N GLY A 132 27.74 10.71 12.19
CA GLY A 132 26.32 10.75 12.51
C GLY A 132 25.46 10.06 11.42
N SER A 133 25.77 10.28 10.16
CA SER A 133 25.08 9.63 9.04
C SER A 133 25.28 8.11 9.05
N VAL A 134 26.47 7.63 9.34
CA VAL A 134 26.76 6.18 9.50
C VAL A 134 26.00 5.61 10.69
N MET A 135 25.92 6.33 11.82
CA MET A 135 25.12 5.92 12.97
C MET A 135 23.63 5.85 12.62
N ALA A 136 23.09 6.85 11.92
CA ALA A 136 21.69 6.86 11.46
C ALA A 136 21.40 5.69 10.52
N ALA A 137 22.31 5.38 9.59
CA ALA A 137 22.19 4.23 8.72
C ALA A 137 22.18 2.90 9.49
N ALA A 138 23.10 2.73 10.42
CA ALA A 138 23.17 1.53 11.28
C ALA A 138 21.87 1.37 12.10
N THR A 139 21.39 2.46 12.70
CA THR A 139 20.12 2.49 13.42
C THR A 139 18.96 2.07 12.51
N THR A 140 18.86 2.67 11.32
CA THR A 140 17.81 2.35 10.35
C THR A 140 17.82 0.89 9.95
N ILE A 141 18.98 0.33 9.62
CA ILE A 141 19.13 -1.08 9.21
C ILE A 141 18.72 -2.04 10.34
N ILE A 142 19.14 -1.74 11.58
CA ILE A 142 18.77 -2.54 12.74
C ILE A 142 17.25 -2.50 12.97
N TYR A 143 16.63 -1.33 12.95
CA TYR A 143 15.18 -1.21 13.14
C TYR A 143 14.39 -1.85 12.00
N ILE A 144 14.85 -1.79 10.75
CA ILE A 144 14.27 -2.53 9.63
C ILE A 144 14.20 -4.03 9.94
N ASP A 145 15.28 -4.61 10.45
CA ASP A 145 15.35 -6.05 10.79
C ASP A 145 14.49 -6.38 12.03
N VAL A 146 14.48 -5.53 13.05
CA VAL A 146 13.59 -5.67 14.21
C VAL A 146 12.12 -5.66 13.77
N ILE A 147 11.72 -4.71 12.94
CA ILE A 147 10.36 -4.63 12.40
C ILE A 147 10.01 -5.89 11.60
N ALA A 148 10.93 -6.39 10.78
CA ALA A 148 10.72 -7.61 10.01
C ALA A 148 10.49 -8.84 10.91
N LYS A 149 11.16 -8.92 12.06
CA LYS A 149 11.02 -10.02 13.04
C LYS A 149 9.74 -9.89 13.87
N VAL A 150 9.48 -8.73 14.46
CA VAL A 150 8.24 -8.45 15.20
C VAL A 150 7.03 -8.58 14.28
N GLY A 151 7.16 -8.19 13.04
CA GLY A 151 6.14 -8.30 12.00
C GLY A 151 5.71 -9.72 11.69
N SER A 152 6.47 -10.76 12.06
CA SER A 152 6.10 -12.15 11.78
C SER A 152 4.79 -12.58 12.46
N SER A 153 4.50 -12.07 13.67
CA SER A 153 3.27 -12.36 14.42
C SER A 153 2.11 -11.41 14.11
N ARG A 154 2.39 -10.23 13.53
CA ARG A 154 1.40 -9.16 13.27
C ARG A 154 1.53 -8.56 11.87
N LYS A 155 2.04 -9.33 10.90
CA LYS A 155 2.30 -8.91 9.51
C LYS A 155 1.13 -8.18 8.86
N GLU A 156 -0.05 -8.59 9.19
CA GLU A 156 -1.29 -8.04 8.65
C GLU A 156 -1.47 -6.58 9.08
N ILE A 157 -1.45 -6.30 10.38
CA ILE A 157 -1.67 -4.95 10.93
C ILE A 157 -0.53 -4.02 10.52
N LEU A 158 0.72 -4.50 10.62
CA LEU A 158 1.90 -3.71 10.24
C LEU A 158 1.91 -3.37 8.75
N GLY A 159 1.43 -4.28 7.89
CA GLY A 159 1.25 -4.02 6.46
C GLY A 159 0.25 -2.89 6.20
N ILE A 160 -0.85 -2.84 6.95
CA ILE A 160 -1.84 -1.75 6.86
C ILE A 160 -1.22 -0.42 7.30
N VAL A 161 -0.58 -0.39 8.48
CA VAL A 161 0.08 0.82 9.01
C VAL A 161 1.15 1.32 8.04
N GLY A 162 1.97 0.42 7.50
CA GLY A 162 2.96 0.76 6.49
C GLY A 162 2.35 1.31 5.20
N GLY A 163 1.24 0.72 4.75
CA GLY A 163 0.52 1.20 3.57
C GLY A 163 -0.05 2.60 3.74
N ILE A 164 -0.66 2.88 4.89
CA ILE A 164 -1.10 4.24 5.24
C ILE A 164 0.09 5.20 5.24
N GLY A 165 1.21 4.77 5.82
CA GLY A 165 2.44 5.56 5.83
C GLY A 165 2.98 5.87 4.43
N ILE A 166 2.95 4.90 3.49
CA ILE A 166 3.35 5.13 2.08
C ILE A 166 2.45 6.18 1.44
N ILE A 167 1.14 6.09 1.61
CA ILE A 167 0.20 7.06 1.04
C ILE A 167 0.46 8.46 1.61
N ALA A 168 0.66 8.55 2.93
CA ALA A 168 1.02 9.81 3.58
C ALA A 168 2.34 10.37 3.04
N MET A 169 3.35 9.52 2.79
CA MET A 169 4.61 9.94 2.17
C MET A 169 4.45 10.41 0.74
N ILE A 170 3.67 9.71 -0.08
CA ILE A 170 3.38 10.14 -1.47
C ILE A 170 2.69 11.51 -1.44
N PHE A 171 1.69 11.68 -0.55
CA PHE A 171 1.02 12.96 -0.37
C PHE A 171 2.00 14.06 0.00
N PHE A 172 2.84 13.80 0.99
CA PHE A 172 3.87 14.74 1.42
C PHE A 172 4.82 15.09 0.26
N ALA A 173 5.28 14.10 -0.50
CA ALA A 173 6.15 14.30 -1.66
C ALA A 173 5.48 15.11 -2.78
N VAL A 174 4.20 14.86 -3.06
CA VAL A 174 3.42 15.61 -4.07
C VAL A 174 3.23 17.07 -3.63
N ASN A 175 2.94 17.30 -2.34
CA ASN A 175 2.80 18.68 -1.83
C ASN A 175 4.13 19.44 -1.82
N ILE A 176 5.25 18.77 -1.56
CA ILE A 176 6.58 19.38 -1.68
C ILE A 176 6.90 19.78 -3.12
N SER A 177 6.40 19.04 -4.12
CA SER A 177 6.65 19.34 -5.53
C SER A 177 5.76 20.43 -6.13
N SER A 178 4.72 20.91 -5.41
CA SER A 178 3.92 22.05 -5.82
C SER A 178 4.70 23.37 -5.62
N GLN A 179 4.40 24.40 -6.44
CA GLN A 179 5.19 25.63 -6.46
C GLN A 179 5.29 26.36 -5.10
N ASP A 180 4.27 26.22 -4.24
CA ASP A 180 4.30 26.75 -2.88
C ASP A 180 5.15 25.93 -1.91
N ALA A 181 5.44 24.69 -2.24
CA ALA A 181 6.28 23.82 -1.44
C ALA A 181 7.80 24.01 -1.68
N MET A 182 8.19 24.79 -2.69
CA MET A 182 9.58 25.26 -2.80
C MET A 182 10.01 26.13 -1.61
N ASN A 183 9.04 26.61 -0.83
CA ASN A 183 9.25 27.32 0.44
C ASN A 183 9.11 26.40 1.66
N MET A 184 9.20 25.07 1.49
CA MET A 184 9.20 24.18 2.64
C MET A 184 10.43 24.50 3.51
N PRO A 185 10.24 24.89 4.77
CA PRO A 185 11.37 25.24 5.62
C PRO A 185 12.11 23.95 6.02
N LEU A 186 12.94 23.41 5.11
CA LEU A 186 13.81 22.28 5.42
C LEU A 186 14.66 22.58 6.64
N GLU A 187 14.94 23.84 6.89
CA GLU A 187 15.60 24.35 8.08
C GLU A 187 14.81 24.02 9.34
N ASP A 188 13.52 24.41 9.39
CA ASP A 188 12.66 24.16 10.56
C ASP A 188 12.45 22.66 10.78
N ILE A 189 12.19 21.91 9.69
CA ILE A 189 12.08 20.45 9.76
C ILE A 189 13.38 19.85 10.25
N GLY A 190 14.52 20.27 9.72
CA GLY A 190 15.84 19.80 10.11
C GLY A 190 16.18 20.15 11.56
N ALA A 191 15.87 21.35 11.99
CA ALA A 191 16.06 21.79 13.37
C ALA A 191 15.26 20.92 14.34
N ILE A 192 13.96 20.71 14.11
CA ILE A 192 13.10 19.84 14.93
C ILE A 192 13.58 18.38 14.83
N ALA A 193 13.82 17.86 13.63
CA ALA A 193 14.24 16.49 13.39
C ALA A 193 15.56 16.15 14.09
N SER A 194 16.49 17.12 14.19
CA SER A 194 17.79 16.94 14.86
C SER A 194 17.68 16.61 16.35
N TRP A 195 16.51 16.83 16.98
CA TRP A 195 16.21 16.47 18.37
C TRP A 195 15.43 15.15 18.48
N THR A 196 15.07 14.55 17.36
CA THR A 196 14.34 13.29 17.34
C THR A 196 15.29 12.10 17.14
N PRO A 197 14.88 10.87 17.50
CA PRO A 197 15.65 9.66 17.21
C PRO A 197 16.01 9.48 15.72
N PHE A 198 15.27 10.17 14.82
CA PHE A 198 15.43 10.01 13.38
C PHE A 198 16.64 10.74 12.79
N ALA A 199 17.04 11.87 13.37
CA ALA A 199 18.18 12.63 12.87
C ALA A 199 19.12 13.15 13.97
N ALA A 200 18.94 12.77 15.24
CA ALA A 200 19.82 13.20 16.34
C ALA A 200 21.28 12.79 16.09
N ALA A 201 21.49 11.68 15.39
CA ALA A 201 22.84 11.20 15.03
C ALA A 201 23.60 12.19 14.13
N THR A 202 22.93 12.89 13.21
CA THR A 202 23.55 13.93 12.40
C THR A 202 23.48 15.28 13.09
N GLY A 203 22.44 15.54 13.88
CA GLY A 203 22.18 16.79 14.57
C GLY A 203 23.26 17.20 15.58
N TRP A 204 24.08 16.26 16.08
CA TRP A 204 25.18 16.61 16.97
C TRP A 204 26.32 17.35 16.24
N ALA A 205 26.41 17.23 14.93
CA ALA A 205 27.39 17.94 14.13
C ALA A 205 27.16 19.48 14.15
N THR A 206 25.90 19.91 14.25
CA THR A 206 25.55 21.33 14.34
C THR A 206 25.40 21.83 15.76
N GLY A 207 25.48 20.97 16.78
CA GLY A 207 25.56 21.34 18.18
C GLY A 207 24.79 20.44 19.14
N GLY A 208 25.43 20.19 20.30
CA GLY A 208 24.81 19.60 21.47
C GLY A 208 25.11 18.14 21.72
N ILE A 209 25.83 17.87 22.80
CA ILE A 209 26.11 16.51 23.29
C ILE A 209 24.83 15.71 23.57
N VAL A 210 23.73 16.38 23.88
CA VAL A 210 22.43 15.75 24.15
C VAL A 210 21.90 15.03 22.91
N LYS A 211 22.06 15.60 21.72
CA LYS A 211 21.67 14.94 20.45
C LYS A 211 22.46 13.67 20.23
N LEU A 212 23.77 13.67 20.54
CA LEU A 212 24.59 12.44 20.48
C LEU A 212 24.09 11.39 21.48
N LEU A 213 23.72 11.79 22.70
CA LEU A 213 23.17 10.86 23.69
C LEU A 213 21.86 10.24 23.24
N ILE A 214 20.97 11.03 22.61
CA ILE A 214 19.72 10.52 22.01
C ILE A 214 20.05 9.49 20.90
N ALA A 215 21.00 9.79 20.03
CA ALA A 215 21.40 8.90 18.95
C ALA A 215 21.98 7.56 19.48
N ILE A 216 22.87 7.64 20.49
CA ILE A 216 23.45 6.46 21.13
C ILE A 216 22.37 5.64 21.84
N ALA A 217 21.47 6.28 22.57
CA ALA A 217 20.35 5.60 23.24
C ALA A 217 19.43 4.90 22.25
N THR A 218 19.14 5.54 21.12
CA THR A 218 18.30 4.97 20.05
C THR A 218 18.98 3.77 19.41
N LEU A 219 20.26 3.89 19.08
CA LEU A 219 21.05 2.78 18.52
C LEU A 219 21.17 1.60 19.51
N ALA A 220 21.43 1.90 20.79
CA ALA A 220 21.53 0.89 21.84
C ALA A 220 20.19 0.16 22.06
N LEU A 221 19.09 0.90 22.09
CA LEU A 221 17.75 0.31 22.20
C LEU A 221 17.44 -0.58 20.99
N GLY A 222 17.74 -0.11 19.78
CA GLY A 222 17.58 -0.91 18.57
C GLY A 222 18.42 -2.18 18.60
N ALA A 223 19.70 -2.08 18.97
CA ALA A 223 20.59 -3.22 19.08
C ALA A 223 20.15 -4.22 20.17
N TRP A 224 19.65 -3.73 21.31
CA TRP A 224 19.09 -4.57 22.35
C TRP A 224 17.84 -5.31 21.91
N LEU A 225 16.87 -4.61 21.27
CA LEU A 225 15.67 -5.23 20.71
C LEU A 225 16.03 -6.26 19.66
N TRP A 226 16.95 -5.91 18.75
CA TRP A 226 17.43 -6.79 17.71
C TRP A 226 18.04 -8.07 18.26
N TRP A 227 18.87 -7.95 19.31
CA TRP A 227 19.50 -9.10 19.96
C TRP A 227 18.50 -9.98 20.71
N ARG A 228 17.57 -9.35 21.42
CA ARG A 228 16.53 -10.07 22.18
C ARG A 228 15.62 -10.89 21.27
N ASP A 229 15.25 -10.35 20.13
CA ASP A 229 14.23 -10.93 19.23
C ASP A 229 14.84 -11.90 18.17
N ILE A 230 16.11 -12.28 18.32
CA ILE A 230 16.74 -13.35 17.50
C ILE A 230 16.06 -14.71 17.76
N GLU A 231 15.41 -14.91 18.90
CA GLU A 231 14.61 -16.10 19.18
C GLU A 231 13.25 -15.99 18.49
N VAL A 232 13.11 -16.73 17.39
CA VAL A 232 11.82 -16.84 16.69
C VAL A 232 10.86 -17.59 17.60
N ALA A 233 9.85 -16.88 18.13
CA ALA A 233 8.76 -17.53 18.82
C ALA A 233 8.07 -18.54 17.88
N PRO A 234 7.75 -19.76 18.35
CA PRO A 234 7.04 -20.74 17.53
C PRO A 234 5.73 -20.11 17.04
N VAL A 235 5.40 -20.34 15.77
CA VAL A 235 4.13 -19.92 15.20
C VAL A 235 3.01 -20.56 16.01
N GLN A 236 2.45 -19.81 16.95
CA GLN A 236 1.24 -20.23 17.62
C GLN A 236 0.12 -20.20 16.61
N THR A 237 -0.32 -21.34 16.19
CA THR A 237 -1.60 -21.50 15.49
C THR A 237 -2.70 -21.09 16.46
N LYS A 238 -3.10 -19.84 16.37
CA LYS A 238 -4.19 -19.30 17.19
C LYS A 238 -5.45 -20.09 16.83
N GLU A 239 -5.97 -20.87 17.78
CA GLU A 239 -7.26 -21.52 17.61
C GLU A 239 -8.30 -20.48 17.22
N ARG A 240 -8.90 -20.71 16.06
CA ARG A 240 -9.86 -19.77 15.49
C ARG A 240 -11.19 -19.97 16.20
N ASN A 241 -11.56 -19.04 17.06
CA ASN A 241 -12.87 -19.02 17.71
C ASN A 241 -13.99 -19.14 16.67
N LYS A 242 -14.99 -19.99 16.97
CA LYS A 242 -16.23 -20.10 16.19
C LYS A 242 -16.85 -18.70 16.07
N THR A 243 -17.05 -18.22 14.86
CA THR A 243 -17.62 -16.90 14.63
C THR A 243 -19.02 -17.06 14.06
N ASP A 244 -19.97 -16.42 14.70
CA ASP A 244 -21.32 -16.29 14.14
C ASP A 244 -21.24 -15.46 12.84
N LEU A 245 -21.73 -16.01 11.74
CA LEU A 245 -21.75 -15.36 10.42
C LEU A 245 -22.97 -14.47 10.22
N ARG A 246 -23.89 -14.42 11.18
CA ARG A 246 -25.12 -13.63 11.05
C ARG A 246 -24.82 -12.13 11.18
N ILE A 247 -25.35 -11.35 10.28
CA ILE A 247 -25.36 -9.90 10.34
C ILE A 247 -26.84 -9.49 10.57
N PRO A 248 -27.12 -8.58 11.51
CA PRO A 248 -28.45 -8.05 11.67
C PRO A 248 -29.01 -7.53 10.33
N PHE A 249 -30.29 -7.75 10.09
CA PHE A 249 -31.03 -7.34 8.89
C PHE A 249 -30.67 -8.07 7.59
N VAL A 250 -29.69 -9.00 7.59
CA VAL A 250 -29.43 -9.86 6.43
C VAL A 250 -30.23 -11.14 6.54
N PRO A 251 -31.03 -11.51 5.50
CA PRO A 251 -31.86 -12.71 5.54
C PRO A 251 -31.02 -13.99 5.73
N ASN A 252 -31.51 -14.94 6.49
CA ASN A 252 -30.88 -16.24 6.69
C ASN A 252 -31.13 -17.20 5.50
N THR A 253 -30.88 -16.72 4.29
CA THR A 253 -30.92 -17.47 3.04
C THR A 253 -29.49 -17.78 2.59
N PRO A 254 -29.27 -18.75 1.71
CA PRO A 254 -27.91 -19.03 1.19
C PRO A 254 -27.23 -17.81 0.58
N THR A 255 -27.96 -16.98 -0.12
CA THR A 255 -27.44 -15.70 -0.68
C THR A 255 -27.14 -14.68 0.41
N GLY A 256 -28.01 -14.55 1.42
CA GLY A 256 -27.76 -13.68 2.57
C GLY A 256 -26.56 -14.12 3.40
N ILE A 257 -26.39 -15.42 3.60
CA ILE A 257 -25.20 -15.99 4.28
C ILE A 257 -23.92 -15.68 3.47
N GLU A 258 -23.95 -15.82 2.14
CA GLU A 258 -22.79 -15.48 1.29
C GLU A 258 -22.49 -13.97 1.34
N PHE A 259 -23.51 -13.12 1.33
CA PHE A 259 -23.37 -11.69 1.51
C PHE A 259 -22.71 -11.35 2.86
N ALA A 260 -23.26 -11.88 3.97
CA ALA A 260 -22.74 -11.68 5.31
C ALA A 260 -21.29 -12.19 5.48
N ARG A 261 -21.01 -13.36 4.87
CA ARG A 261 -19.65 -13.92 4.85
C ARG A 261 -18.69 -12.99 4.12
N SER A 262 -19.10 -12.46 2.96
CA SER A 262 -18.26 -11.60 2.13
C SER A 262 -17.95 -10.27 2.81
N ILE A 263 -18.96 -9.62 3.44
CA ILE A 263 -18.75 -8.41 4.25
C ILE A 263 -17.73 -8.68 5.36
N ARG A 264 -17.90 -9.76 6.13
CA ARG A 264 -16.96 -10.08 7.22
C ARG A 264 -15.58 -10.44 6.72
N TYR A 265 -15.50 -11.06 5.53
CA TYR A 265 -14.23 -11.41 4.93
C TYR A 265 -13.43 -10.16 4.56
N ILE A 266 -14.09 -9.11 4.03
CA ILE A 266 -13.46 -7.83 3.73
C ILE A 266 -12.74 -7.25 4.96
N PHE A 267 -13.37 -7.28 6.13
CA PHE A 267 -12.78 -6.74 7.36
C PHE A 267 -11.80 -7.68 8.07
N ARG A 268 -11.71 -8.93 7.66
CA ARG A 268 -10.83 -9.95 8.28
C ARG A 268 -9.61 -10.29 7.45
N ASP A 269 -9.71 -10.18 6.14
CA ASP A 269 -8.58 -10.37 5.25
C ASP A 269 -7.91 -9.00 5.02
N THR A 270 -6.69 -8.87 5.49
CA THR A 270 -5.94 -7.62 5.45
C THR A 270 -5.69 -7.09 4.05
N ARG A 271 -5.67 -7.97 3.05
CA ARG A 271 -5.52 -7.58 1.63
C ARG A 271 -6.78 -6.85 1.14
N LEU A 272 -7.97 -7.34 1.50
CA LEU A 272 -9.23 -6.68 1.18
C LEU A 272 -9.44 -5.43 2.04
N LEU A 273 -9.13 -5.52 3.33
CA LEU A 273 -9.20 -4.37 4.25
C LEU A 273 -8.31 -3.23 3.77
N MET A 274 -7.11 -3.53 3.27
CA MET A 274 -6.24 -2.51 2.69
C MET A 274 -6.87 -1.82 1.49
N SER A 275 -7.52 -2.55 0.60
CA SER A 275 -8.24 -1.96 -0.53
C SER A 275 -9.35 -1.00 -0.08
N VAL A 276 -10.07 -1.35 1.00
CA VAL A 276 -11.10 -0.48 1.60
C VAL A 276 -10.50 0.76 2.23
N LEU A 277 -9.35 0.64 2.92
CA LEU A 277 -8.71 1.76 3.62
C LEU A 277 -8.00 2.73 2.68
N VAL A 278 -7.45 2.24 1.57
CA VAL A 278 -6.79 3.11 0.56
C VAL A 278 -7.77 4.13 0.00
N LEU A 279 -9.03 3.76 -0.19
CA LEU A 279 -10.05 4.64 -0.78
C LEU A 279 -10.25 5.93 0.04
N PRO A 280 -10.66 5.90 1.33
CA PRO A 280 -10.82 7.11 2.13
C PRO A 280 -9.50 7.89 2.27
N ILE A 281 -8.36 7.22 2.35
CA ILE A 281 -7.08 7.89 2.54
C ILE A 281 -6.73 8.73 1.30
N VAL A 282 -6.82 8.17 0.10
CA VAL A 282 -6.57 8.91 -1.15
C VAL A 282 -7.51 10.11 -1.27
N VAL A 283 -8.78 9.91 -0.96
CA VAL A 283 -9.80 10.95 -1.01
C VAL A 283 -9.52 12.06 0.01
N ILE A 284 -9.24 11.73 1.27
CA ILE A 284 -8.94 12.72 2.32
C ILE A 284 -7.67 13.51 1.95
N VAL A 285 -6.66 12.85 1.41
CA VAL A 285 -5.42 13.49 0.96
C VAL A 285 -5.71 14.54 -0.11
N LEU A 286 -6.46 14.18 -1.14
CA LEU A 286 -6.80 15.11 -2.22
C LEU A 286 -7.75 16.23 -1.74
N MET A 287 -8.64 15.95 -0.76
CA MET A 287 -9.44 16.99 -0.11
C MET A 287 -8.58 18.02 0.64
N VAL A 288 -7.67 17.54 1.46
CA VAL A 288 -6.75 18.43 2.21
C VAL A 288 -5.97 19.28 1.23
N GLN A 289 -5.48 18.70 0.14
CA GLN A 289 -4.79 19.43 -0.92
C GLN A 289 -5.71 20.46 -1.59
N SER A 290 -6.95 20.10 -1.90
CA SER A 290 -7.94 21.02 -2.48
C SER A 290 -8.18 22.23 -1.59
N VAL A 291 -8.41 21.98 -0.30
CA VAL A 291 -8.64 23.07 0.68
C VAL A 291 -7.39 23.93 0.86
N SER A 292 -6.21 23.33 0.98
CA SER A 292 -4.96 24.06 1.19
C SER A 292 -4.57 24.95 0.00
N GLN A 293 -4.91 24.54 -1.23
CA GLN A 293 -4.60 25.29 -2.44
C GLN A 293 -5.77 26.19 -2.90
N GLY A 294 -6.94 26.06 -2.31
CA GLY A 294 -8.14 26.78 -2.76
C GLY A 294 -8.63 26.35 -4.15
N ILE A 295 -8.33 25.07 -4.55
CA ILE A 295 -8.66 24.52 -5.88
C ILE A 295 -9.72 23.41 -5.73
N PRO A 296 -11.04 23.70 -5.87
CA PRO A 296 -12.12 22.72 -5.71
C PRO A 296 -12.03 21.53 -6.67
N GLU A 297 -11.46 21.72 -7.87
CA GLU A 297 -11.32 20.72 -8.91
C GLU A 297 -10.51 19.50 -8.45
N ILE A 298 -9.60 19.66 -7.50
CA ILE A 298 -8.84 18.56 -6.91
C ILE A 298 -9.78 17.64 -6.11
N ALA A 299 -10.71 18.20 -5.33
CA ALA A 299 -11.68 17.43 -4.58
C ALA A 299 -12.72 16.77 -5.50
N TYR A 300 -13.12 17.45 -6.59
CA TYR A 300 -13.98 16.86 -7.62
C TYR A 300 -13.29 15.69 -8.32
N THR A 301 -12.01 15.82 -8.63
CA THR A 301 -11.21 14.73 -9.17
C THR A 301 -11.11 13.56 -8.18
N ALA A 302 -10.94 13.85 -6.88
CA ALA A 302 -10.92 12.84 -5.83
C ALA A 302 -12.23 12.04 -5.78
N LEU A 303 -13.39 12.71 -5.97
CA LEU A 303 -14.69 12.06 -5.98
C LEU A 303 -14.84 11.09 -7.16
N VAL A 304 -14.33 11.47 -8.33
CA VAL A 304 -14.32 10.61 -9.51
C VAL A 304 -13.37 9.42 -9.35
N ILE A 305 -12.17 9.65 -8.82
CA ILE A 305 -11.20 8.59 -8.49
C ILE A 305 -11.80 7.64 -7.45
N CYS A 306 -12.55 8.15 -6.47
CA CYS A 306 -13.27 7.34 -5.50
C CYS A 306 -14.26 6.38 -6.20
N GLY A 307 -15.03 6.84 -7.17
CA GLY A 307 -15.93 6.01 -7.96
C GLY A 307 -15.18 4.90 -8.73
N LEU A 308 -14.07 5.26 -9.36
CA LEU A 308 -13.25 4.33 -10.13
C LEU A 308 -12.64 3.24 -9.24
N LEU A 309 -11.93 3.62 -8.19
CA LEU A 309 -11.26 2.70 -7.26
C LEU A 309 -12.28 1.88 -6.44
N GLY A 310 -13.38 2.50 -6.01
CA GLY A 310 -14.43 1.83 -5.27
C GLY A 310 -15.08 0.72 -6.08
N GLY A 311 -15.41 0.98 -7.36
CA GLY A 311 -15.92 -0.03 -8.26
C GLY A 311 -14.92 -1.16 -8.54
N ALA A 312 -13.61 -0.87 -8.50
CA ALA A 312 -12.55 -1.85 -8.72
C ALA A 312 -12.38 -2.89 -7.59
N MET A 313 -12.96 -2.65 -6.41
CA MET A 313 -12.76 -3.54 -5.24
C MET A 313 -13.24 -4.98 -5.45
N ALA A 314 -14.18 -5.22 -6.36
CA ALA A 314 -14.72 -6.55 -6.67
C ALA A 314 -14.06 -7.21 -7.90
N VAL A 315 -13.00 -6.64 -8.47
CA VAL A 315 -12.44 -7.06 -9.76
C VAL A 315 -11.93 -8.51 -9.80
N ASN A 316 -11.50 -9.05 -8.65
CA ASN A 316 -10.98 -10.41 -8.54
C ASN A 316 -11.52 -11.14 -7.29
N ASP A 317 -12.81 -11.02 -7.05
CA ASP A 317 -13.47 -11.58 -5.86
C ASP A 317 -13.14 -13.05 -5.62
N PHE A 318 -13.11 -13.88 -6.66
CA PHE A 318 -12.91 -15.31 -6.54
C PHE A 318 -11.46 -15.70 -6.27
N GLY A 319 -10.50 -14.86 -6.64
CA GLY A 319 -9.09 -15.10 -6.35
C GLY A 319 -8.82 -15.29 -4.86
N TYR A 320 -9.54 -14.56 -4.01
CA TYR A 320 -9.40 -14.60 -2.56
C TYR A 320 -9.97 -15.87 -1.90
N ASP A 321 -10.81 -16.62 -2.57
CA ASP A 321 -11.29 -17.91 -2.07
C ASP A 321 -10.27 -19.04 -2.30
N GLY A 322 -9.46 -18.93 -3.35
CA GLY A 322 -8.47 -19.94 -3.70
C GLY A 322 -9.02 -21.36 -3.72
N PRO A 323 -8.33 -22.34 -3.09
CA PRO A 323 -8.80 -23.73 -3.04
C PRO A 323 -10.18 -23.88 -2.42
N ALA A 324 -10.59 -23.03 -1.46
CA ALA A 324 -11.89 -23.15 -0.79
C ALA A 324 -13.10 -22.87 -1.71
N MET A 325 -12.86 -22.33 -2.90
CA MET A 325 -13.92 -22.06 -3.88
C MET A 325 -14.70 -23.32 -4.29
N TRP A 326 -14.13 -24.53 -4.15
CA TRP A 326 -14.84 -25.77 -4.44
C TRP A 326 -16.16 -25.92 -3.69
N LEU A 327 -16.23 -25.36 -2.45
CA LEU A 327 -17.46 -25.36 -1.64
C LEU A 327 -18.63 -24.67 -2.35
N LYS A 328 -18.36 -23.65 -3.14
CA LYS A 328 -19.39 -22.95 -3.92
C LYS A 328 -19.85 -23.78 -5.12
N MET A 329 -18.93 -24.51 -5.72
CA MET A 329 -19.23 -25.37 -6.87
C MET A 329 -20.20 -26.50 -6.53
N VAL A 330 -20.11 -27.05 -5.30
CA VAL A 330 -21.01 -28.11 -4.83
C VAL A 330 -22.29 -27.59 -4.18
N SER A 331 -22.44 -26.26 -4.09
CA SER A 331 -23.63 -25.64 -3.52
C SER A 331 -24.85 -25.87 -4.41
N PRO A 332 -26.01 -26.24 -3.86
CA PRO A 332 -27.25 -26.41 -4.64
C PRO A 332 -27.87 -25.09 -5.11
N VAL A 333 -27.26 -23.95 -4.74
CA VAL A 333 -27.74 -22.62 -5.12
C VAL A 333 -27.24 -22.26 -6.50
N GLN A 334 -28.07 -21.61 -7.30
CA GLN A 334 -27.69 -21.09 -8.62
C GLN A 334 -26.47 -20.19 -8.52
N GLN A 335 -25.43 -20.47 -9.28
CA GLN A 335 -24.12 -19.83 -9.16
C GLN A 335 -24.20 -18.30 -9.32
N TYR A 336 -25.01 -17.81 -10.24
CA TYR A 336 -25.17 -16.36 -10.45
C TYR A 336 -25.64 -15.62 -9.17
N ARG A 337 -26.47 -16.26 -8.35
CA ARG A 337 -26.95 -15.65 -7.09
C ARG A 337 -25.83 -15.50 -6.08
N LEU A 338 -24.94 -16.47 -6.02
CA LEU A 338 -23.74 -16.39 -5.14
C LEU A 338 -22.77 -15.32 -5.65
N ILE A 339 -22.57 -15.23 -6.97
CA ILE A 339 -21.70 -14.20 -7.59
C ILE A 339 -22.24 -12.81 -7.27
N LEU A 340 -23.53 -12.56 -7.54
CA LEU A 340 -24.14 -11.25 -7.31
C LEU A 340 -24.19 -10.88 -5.83
N SER A 341 -24.52 -11.83 -4.97
CA SER A 341 -24.55 -11.58 -3.52
C SER A 341 -23.18 -11.12 -3.00
N ARG A 342 -22.12 -11.75 -3.47
CA ARG A 342 -20.76 -11.38 -3.14
C ARG A 342 -20.37 -10.02 -3.74
N HIS A 343 -20.66 -9.80 -5.00
CA HIS A 343 -20.41 -8.54 -5.67
C HIS A 343 -21.07 -7.38 -4.93
N TRP A 344 -22.36 -7.52 -4.57
CA TRP A 344 -23.06 -6.49 -3.79
C TRP A 344 -22.42 -6.24 -2.42
N ALA A 345 -21.91 -7.29 -1.76
CA ALA A 345 -21.20 -7.14 -0.49
C ALA A 345 -19.95 -6.26 -0.64
N HIS A 346 -19.24 -6.35 -1.77
CA HIS A 346 -18.07 -5.51 -2.04
C HIS A 346 -18.46 -4.08 -2.49
N MET A 347 -19.61 -3.91 -3.12
CA MET A 347 -20.05 -2.61 -3.65
C MET A 347 -20.71 -1.71 -2.62
N ILE A 348 -21.34 -2.27 -1.58
CA ILE A 348 -22.07 -1.45 -0.59
C ILE A 348 -21.16 -0.47 0.16
N ILE A 349 -19.93 -0.87 0.47
CA ILE A 349 -18.98 -0.04 1.21
C ILE A 349 -18.52 1.16 0.35
N PRO A 350 -17.96 0.97 -0.85
CA PRO A 350 -17.55 2.08 -1.69
C PRO A 350 -18.73 2.96 -2.13
N ALA A 351 -19.91 2.40 -2.35
CA ALA A 351 -21.09 3.18 -2.70
C ALA A 351 -21.52 4.10 -1.54
N ALA A 352 -21.58 3.56 -0.32
CA ALA A 352 -21.89 4.37 0.87
C ALA A 352 -20.83 5.46 1.09
N PHE A 353 -19.56 5.12 0.92
CA PHE A 353 -18.46 6.06 1.04
C PHE A 353 -18.51 7.16 -0.01
N GLN A 354 -18.80 6.81 -1.28
CA GLN A 354 -18.98 7.75 -2.38
C GLN A 354 -20.07 8.79 -2.10
N VAL A 355 -21.24 8.31 -1.62
CA VAL A 355 -22.36 9.20 -1.28
C VAL A 355 -22.01 10.11 -0.10
N LEU A 356 -21.44 9.53 0.97
CA LEU A 356 -21.00 10.31 2.14
C LEU A 356 -20.00 11.39 1.73
N PHE A 357 -19.05 11.03 0.89
CA PHE A 357 -18.03 11.95 0.44
C PHE A 357 -18.60 13.08 -0.43
N ALA A 358 -19.53 12.76 -1.35
CA ALA A 358 -20.25 13.79 -2.12
C ALA A 358 -21.02 14.75 -1.22
N ILE A 359 -21.68 14.24 -0.16
CA ILE A 359 -22.38 15.07 0.82
C ILE A 359 -21.40 16.00 1.55
N VAL A 360 -20.23 15.50 1.97
CA VAL A 360 -19.20 16.33 2.64
C VAL A 360 -18.75 17.47 1.73
N LEU A 361 -18.56 17.22 0.43
CA LEU A 361 -18.16 18.27 -0.52
C LEU A 361 -19.23 19.35 -0.70
N VAL A 362 -20.52 18.99 -0.63
CA VAL A 362 -21.63 19.97 -0.71
C VAL A 362 -21.57 20.97 0.46
N PHE A 363 -21.11 20.54 1.64
CA PHE A 363 -20.94 21.43 2.80
C PHE A 363 -19.60 22.16 2.81
N LEU A 364 -18.62 21.70 2.04
CA LEU A 364 -17.28 22.25 2.03
C LEU A 364 -17.12 23.38 1.03
N TYR A 365 -17.86 23.35 -0.07
CA TYR A 365 -17.74 24.31 -1.18
C TYR A 365 -19.07 25.05 -1.42
N ASP A 366 -18.95 26.35 -1.72
CA ASP A 366 -20.10 27.24 -1.95
C ASP A 366 -20.86 26.92 -3.25
N ASP A 367 -20.14 26.40 -4.27
CA ASP A 367 -20.76 25.96 -5.52
C ASP A 367 -21.42 24.58 -5.37
N THR A 368 -22.57 24.59 -4.69
CA THR A 368 -23.39 23.39 -4.44
C THR A 368 -23.84 22.74 -5.74
N SER A 369 -24.13 23.53 -6.78
CA SER A 369 -24.64 23.03 -8.06
C SER A 369 -23.60 22.18 -8.77
N THR A 370 -22.39 22.68 -8.97
CA THR A 370 -21.28 21.92 -9.56
C THR A 370 -20.92 20.69 -8.71
N THR A 371 -20.91 20.84 -7.39
CA THR A 371 -20.63 19.72 -6.48
C THR A 371 -21.64 18.57 -6.63
N ILE A 372 -22.92 18.88 -6.71
CA ILE A 372 -23.97 17.87 -6.95
C ILE A 372 -23.82 17.23 -8.33
N LEU A 373 -23.57 18.02 -9.38
CA LEU A 373 -23.36 17.49 -10.72
C LEU A 373 -22.19 16.52 -10.77
N VAL A 374 -21.03 16.89 -10.20
CA VAL A 374 -19.85 16.02 -10.14
C VAL A 374 -20.14 14.78 -9.29
N GLY A 375 -20.86 14.93 -8.18
CA GLY A 375 -21.28 13.81 -7.34
C GLY A 375 -22.11 12.78 -8.11
N LEU A 376 -23.10 13.23 -8.88
CA LEU A 376 -23.95 12.34 -9.70
C LEU A 376 -23.19 11.70 -10.85
N VAL A 377 -22.33 12.46 -11.55
CA VAL A 377 -21.47 11.93 -12.61
C VAL A 377 -20.52 10.88 -12.06
N SER A 378 -19.93 11.10 -10.88
CA SER A 378 -19.02 10.16 -10.23
C SER A 378 -19.70 8.86 -9.80
N LEU A 379 -20.99 8.88 -9.47
CA LEU A 379 -21.80 7.66 -9.27
C LEU A 379 -21.90 6.85 -10.57
N GLY A 380 -22.01 7.50 -11.72
CA GLY A 380 -21.94 6.82 -13.03
C GLY A 380 -20.59 6.11 -13.24
N VAL A 381 -19.49 6.74 -12.83
CA VAL A 381 -18.15 6.12 -12.85
C VAL A 381 -18.09 4.90 -11.93
N LEU A 382 -18.62 5.00 -10.71
CA LEU A 382 -18.71 3.87 -9.77
C LEU A 382 -19.52 2.72 -10.39
N MET A 383 -20.66 3.00 -11.00
CA MET A 383 -21.52 1.99 -11.65
C MET A 383 -20.78 1.31 -12.81
N THR A 384 -20.07 2.07 -13.66
CA THR A 384 -19.26 1.50 -14.74
C THR A 384 -18.16 0.60 -14.22
N SER A 385 -17.41 1.07 -13.22
CA SER A 385 -16.31 0.32 -12.63
C SER A 385 -16.81 -0.94 -11.92
N ALA A 386 -17.97 -0.88 -11.24
CA ALA A 386 -18.63 -2.03 -10.65
C ALA A 386 -19.08 -3.05 -11.72
N ALA A 387 -19.62 -2.57 -12.84
CA ALA A 387 -20.02 -3.41 -13.97
C ALA A 387 -18.80 -4.15 -14.56
N LEU A 388 -17.70 -3.43 -14.82
CA LEU A 388 -16.44 -4.01 -15.30
C LEU A 388 -15.86 -5.01 -14.30
N SER A 389 -15.92 -4.70 -13.01
CA SER A 389 -15.42 -5.60 -11.96
C SER A 389 -16.22 -6.90 -11.89
N LEU A 390 -17.56 -6.83 -12.00
CA LEU A 390 -18.41 -8.01 -12.07
C LEU A 390 -18.07 -8.88 -13.30
N PHE A 391 -17.87 -8.26 -14.45
CA PHE A 391 -17.47 -8.95 -15.67
C PHE A 391 -16.10 -9.60 -15.51
N LEU A 392 -15.10 -8.84 -15.06
CA LEU A 392 -13.73 -9.30 -14.92
C LEU A 392 -13.60 -10.42 -13.88
N SER A 393 -14.31 -10.35 -12.77
CA SER A 393 -14.30 -11.41 -11.75
C SER A 393 -14.78 -12.76 -12.32
N ALA A 394 -15.75 -12.76 -13.21
CA ALA A 394 -16.28 -13.97 -13.85
C ALA A 394 -15.46 -14.43 -15.06
N PHE A 395 -14.88 -13.50 -15.84
CA PHE A 395 -14.25 -13.84 -17.12
C PHE A 395 -12.71 -13.77 -17.09
N ASN A 396 -12.13 -12.98 -16.20
CA ASN A 396 -10.68 -12.81 -16.08
C ASN A 396 -10.16 -12.98 -14.64
N PRO A 397 -10.60 -14.01 -13.88
CA PRO A 397 -10.11 -14.24 -12.52
C PRO A 397 -8.65 -14.67 -12.54
N TYR A 398 -7.92 -14.32 -11.47
CA TYR A 398 -6.55 -14.74 -11.27
C TYR A 398 -6.29 -15.14 -9.81
N PRO A 399 -5.35 -16.07 -9.57
CA PRO A 399 -5.04 -16.52 -8.22
C PRO A 399 -4.33 -15.41 -7.43
N VAL A 400 -4.56 -15.39 -6.11
CA VAL A 400 -3.88 -14.49 -5.18
C VAL A 400 -3.02 -15.28 -4.19
N ALA A 401 -2.23 -14.59 -3.38
CA ALA A 401 -1.46 -15.20 -2.30
C ALA A 401 -2.40 -15.79 -1.21
N PRO A 402 -1.94 -16.76 -0.39
CA PRO A 402 -2.76 -17.33 0.68
C PRO A 402 -3.14 -16.29 1.75
N PRO A 403 -4.24 -16.52 2.52
CA PRO A 403 -4.61 -15.68 3.64
C PRO A 403 -3.47 -15.54 4.66
N GLY A 404 -3.35 -14.36 5.28
CA GLY A 404 -2.24 -14.04 6.19
C GLY A 404 -0.97 -13.55 5.49
N THR A 405 -0.98 -13.45 4.15
CA THR A 405 0.09 -12.79 3.41
C THR A 405 -0.10 -11.27 3.53
N SER A 406 1.01 -10.54 3.72
CA SER A 406 0.95 -9.07 3.67
C SER A 406 0.39 -8.61 2.33
N PRO A 407 -0.49 -7.59 2.29
CA PRO A 407 -1.04 -7.05 1.05
C PRO A 407 0.03 -6.67 0.02
N TRP A 408 1.17 -6.19 0.50
CA TRP A 408 2.31 -5.75 -0.32
C TRP A 408 3.22 -6.89 -0.77
N ALA A 409 3.12 -8.05 -0.15
CA ALA A 409 3.85 -9.26 -0.56
C ALA A 409 3.05 -10.14 -1.52
N ASP A 410 1.81 -9.77 -1.83
CA ASP A 410 0.97 -10.47 -2.79
C ASP A 410 1.44 -10.19 -4.22
N LYS A 411 1.97 -11.21 -4.87
CA LYS A 411 2.47 -11.14 -6.25
C LYS A 411 1.38 -11.29 -7.30
N SER A 412 0.14 -11.42 -6.91
CA SER A 412 -0.99 -11.62 -7.85
C SER A 412 -1.17 -10.44 -8.82
N GLY A 413 -0.85 -9.22 -8.37
CA GLY A 413 -0.90 -8.01 -9.18
C GLY A 413 0.04 -8.01 -10.40
N TYR A 414 1.05 -8.87 -10.41
CA TYR A 414 1.97 -9.01 -11.55
C TYR A 414 1.50 -10.00 -12.62
N SER A 415 0.32 -10.58 -12.48
CA SER A 415 -0.24 -11.47 -13.50
C SER A 415 -0.76 -10.67 -14.69
N GLY A 416 -0.67 -11.21 -15.90
CA GLY A 416 -1.25 -10.59 -17.09
C GLY A 416 -2.75 -10.32 -16.94
N ALA A 417 -3.46 -11.16 -16.20
CA ALA A 417 -4.88 -10.98 -15.91
C ALA A 417 -5.15 -9.78 -15.00
N ALA A 418 -4.31 -9.55 -13.99
CA ALA A 418 -4.38 -8.38 -13.14
C ALA A 418 -4.10 -7.11 -13.95
N PHE A 419 -3.08 -7.15 -14.82
CA PHE A 419 -2.76 -6.03 -15.69
C PHE A 419 -3.94 -5.65 -16.61
N VAL A 420 -4.55 -6.63 -17.28
CA VAL A 420 -5.75 -6.42 -18.10
C VAL A 420 -6.89 -5.82 -17.27
N ALA A 421 -7.07 -6.27 -16.03
CA ALA A 421 -8.11 -5.75 -15.14
C ALA A 421 -7.88 -4.28 -14.79
N VAL A 422 -6.65 -3.91 -14.41
CA VAL A 422 -6.29 -2.51 -14.10
C VAL A 422 -6.47 -1.62 -15.32
N PHE A 423 -5.97 -2.05 -16.49
CA PHE A 423 -6.12 -1.28 -17.72
C PHE A 423 -7.58 -1.11 -18.12
N ALA A 424 -8.38 -2.18 -18.08
CA ALA A 424 -9.80 -2.10 -18.38
C ALA A 424 -10.51 -1.07 -17.48
N LEU A 425 -10.26 -1.11 -16.17
CA LEU A 425 -10.86 -0.16 -15.24
C LEU A 425 -10.40 1.27 -15.49
N MET A 426 -9.09 1.50 -15.65
CA MET A 426 -8.55 2.85 -15.83
C MET A 426 -9.01 3.51 -17.12
N PHE A 427 -9.12 2.77 -18.22
CA PHE A 427 -9.44 3.33 -19.52
C PHE A 427 -10.93 3.20 -19.87
N LEU A 428 -11.59 2.08 -19.55
CA LEU A 428 -12.99 1.87 -19.89
C LEU A 428 -13.97 2.41 -18.84
N GLY A 429 -13.51 2.64 -17.61
CA GLY A 429 -14.34 3.14 -16.51
C GLY A 429 -14.97 4.52 -16.77
N TRP A 430 -14.37 5.32 -17.65
CA TRP A 430 -14.82 6.68 -18.00
C TRP A 430 -15.72 6.74 -19.22
N ILE A 431 -15.52 5.82 -20.17
CA ILE A 431 -16.13 5.90 -21.49
C ILE A 431 -17.65 5.99 -21.44
N PRO A 432 -18.38 5.18 -20.65
CA PRO A 432 -19.84 5.25 -20.59
C PRO A 432 -20.39 6.55 -19.99
N VAL A 433 -19.60 7.21 -19.18
CA VAL A 433 -19.98 8.49 -18.52
C VAL A 433 -19.65 9.69 -19.40
N ALA A 434 -18.65 9.56 -20.27
CA ALA A 434 -18.17 10.66 -21.10
C ALA A 434 -19.25 11.39 -21.94
N PRO A 435 -20.25 10.72 -22.55
CA PRO A 435 -21.30 11.42 -23.29
C PRO A 435 -22.12 12.36 -22.39
N GLY A 436 -22.45 11.93 -21.16
CA GLY A 436 -23.15 12.77 -20.18
C GLY A 436 -22.31 13.95 -19.72
N ALA A 437 -21.03 13.71 -19.40
CA ALA A 437 -20.10 14.76 -19.05
C ALA A 437 -19.92 15.79 -20.20
N ALA A 438 -19.84 15.32 -21.44
CA ALA A 438 -19.77 16.19 -22.61
C ALA A 438 -21.01 17.08 -22.76
N LEU A 439 -22.21 16.55 -22.50
CA LEU A 439 -23.45 17.34 -22.51
C LEU A 439 -23.43 18.46 -21.46
N ILE A 440 -22.86 18.19 -20.28
CA ILE A 440 -22.72 19.21 -19.24
C ILE A 440 -21.70 20.27 -19.64
N ILE A 441 -20.50 19.85 -20.04
CA ILE A 441 -19.33 20.74 -20.21
C ILE A 441 -19.45 21.56 -21.50
N PHE A 442 -19.77 20.90 -22.63
CA PHE A 442 -19.72 21.54 -23.96
C PHE A 442 -21.06 22.08 -24.45
N PHE A 443 -22.17 21.51 -23.96
CA PHE A 443 -23.49 21.90 -24.45
C PHE A 443 -24.36 22.61 -23.40
N GLY A 444 -23.86 22.79 -22.17
CA GLY A 444 -24.55 23.48 -21.10
C GLY A 444 -25.90 22.82 -20.70
N GLN A 445 -25.99 21.48 -20.82
CA GLN A 445 -27.17 20.71 -20.55
C GLN A 445 -27.04 19.85 -19.28
N PRO A 446 -27.03 20.43 -18.07
CA PRO A 446 -26.66 19.70 -16.84
C PRO A 446 -27.64 18.56 -16.51
N VAL A 447 -28.95 18.79 -16.65
CA VAL A 447 -29.94 17.78 -16.32
C VAL A 447 -29.89 16.58 -17.27
N ILE A 448 -29.86 16.84 -18.59
CA ILE A 448 -29.78 15.78 -19.59
C ILE A 448 -28.42 15.07 -19.48
N GLY A 449 -27.36 15.81 -19.26
CA GLY A 449 -26.00 15.26 -19.09
C GLY A 449 -25.93 14.29 -17.90
N VAL A 450 -26.46 14.64 -16.74
CA VAL A 450 -26.53 13.74 -15.57
C VAL A 450 -27.38 12.50 -15.87
N LEU A 451 -28.57 12.67 -16.49
CA LEU A 451 -29.41 11.53 -16.85
C LEU A 451 -28.66 10.55 -17.77
N VAL A 452 -27.93 11.06 -18.76
CA VAL A 452 -27.13 10.24 -19.68
C VAL A 452 -25.94 9.60 -18.95
N ALA A 453 -25.23 10.37 -18.08
CA ALA A 453 -24.09 9.88 -17.29
C ALA A 453 -24.47 8.76 -16.30
N LEU A 454 -25.72 8.65 -15.92
CA LEU A 454 -26.25 7.57 -15.08
C LEU A 454 -26.90 6.45 -15.88
N ALA A 455 -27.68 6.78 -16.91
CA ALA A 455 -28.46 5.80 -17.66
C ALA A 455 -27.58 4.83 -18.47
N ILE A 456 -26.53 5.32 -19.13
CA ILE A 456 -25.63 4.47 -19.91
C ILE A 456 -24.88 3.48 -19.00
N PRO A 457 -24.22 3.91 -17.91
CA PRO A 457 -23.61 2.99 -16.94
C PRO A 457 -24.60 1.99 -16.35
N ALA A 458 -25.81 2.44 -15.99
CA ALA A 458 -26.85 1.56 -15.46
C ALA A 458 -27.25 0.48 -16.46
N ALA A 459 -27.47 0.84 -17.72
CA ALA A 459 -27.81 -0.10 -18.78
C ALA A 459 -26.69 -1.13 -19.01
N ILE A 460 -25.42 -0.69 -19.01
CA ILE A 460 -24.26 -1.59 -19.11
C ILE A 460 -24.21 -2.53 -17.90
N TYR A 461 -24.42 -2.02 -16.68
CA TYR A 461 -24.40 -2.82 -15.48
C TYR A 461 -25.48 -3.90 -15.50
N ILE A 462 -26.70 -3.54 -15.85
CA ILE A 462 -27.81 -4.49 -16.03
C ILE A 462 -27.46 -5.52 -17.11
N GLY A 463 -26.92 -5.09 -18.24
CA GLY A 463 -26.48 -5.98 -19.32
C GLY A 463 -25.46 -7.02 -18.84
N ILE A 464 -24.46 -6.59 -18.06
CA ILE A 464 -23.45 -7.50 -17.49
C ILE A 464 -24.07 -8.45 -16.47
N ILE A 465 -25.00 -8.00 -15.62
CA ILE A 465 -25.74 -8.88 -14.71
C ILE A 465 -26.48 -9.98 -15.49
N LEU A 466 -27.13 -9.63 -16.61
CA LEU A 466 -27.82 -10.60 -17.47
C LEU A 466 -26.85 -11.61 -18.12
N VAL A 467 -25.69 -11.14 -18.58
CA VAL A 467 -24.64 -12.00 -19.11
C VAL A 467 -24.14 -12.96 -18.04
N VAL A 468 -23.80 -12.47 -16.84
CA VAL A 468 -23.36 -13.32 -15.72
C VAL A 468 -24.44 -14.32 -15.33
N LYS A 469 -25.72 -13.89 -15.26
CA LYS A 469 -26.84 -14.78 -14.97
C LYS A 469 -26.94 -15.93 -15.97
N LYS A 470 -26.72 -15.67 -17.26
CA LYS A 470 -26.81 -16.67 -18.32
C LYS A 470 -25.61 -17.63 -18.35
N THR A 471 -24.42 -17.15 -17.95
CA THR A 471 -23.18 -17.89 -18.16
C THR A 471 -22.54 -18.42 -16.87
N ALA A 472 -23.09 -18.11 -15.69
CA ALA A 472 -22.47 -18.42 -14.40
C ALA A 472 -22.16 -19.91 -14.21
N ASP A 473 -23.11 -20.79 -14.52
CA ASP A 473 -22.95 -22.21 -14.29
C ASP A 473 -21.81 -22.81 -15.15
N ASP A 474 -21.67 -22.36 -16.39
CA ASP A 474 -20.58 -22.77 -17.29
C ASP A 474 -19.23 -22.15 -16.93
N ARG A 475 -19.27 -20.95 -16.38
CA ARG A 475 -18.04 -20.17 -16.05
C ARG A 475 -17.40 -20.57 -14.75
N MET A 476 -18.18 -20.94 -13.74
CA MET A 476 -17.65 -21.23 -12.41
C MET A 476 -16.60 -22.36 -12.38
N PRO A 477 -16.74 -23.48 -13.12
CA PRO A 477 -15.67 -24.48 -13.24
C PRO A 477 -14.37 -23.92 -13.82
N VAL A 478 -14.48 -23.03 -14.82
CA VAL A 478 -13.31 -22.38 -15.45
C VAL A 478 -12.64 -21.41 -14.47
N VAL A 479 -13.44 -20.64 -13.72
CA VAL A 479 -12.94 -19.75 -12.65
C VAL A 479 -12.19 -20.58 -11.60
N TYR A 480 -12.78 -21.68 -11.11
CA TYR A 480 -12.13 -22.56 -10.14
C TYR A 480 -10.79 -23.10 -10.64
N LYS A 481 -10.74 -23.57 -11.90
CA LYS A 481 -9.50 -24.06 -12.50
C LYS A 481 -8.39 -23.02 -12.47
N LYS A 482 -8.74 -21.72 -12.62
CA LYS A 482 -7.76 -20.61 -12.60
C LYS A 482 -7.32 -20.23 -11.18
N VAL A 483 -8.26 -20.18 -10.22
CA VAL A 483 -7.99 -19.65 -8.88
C VAL A 483 -7.85 -20.73 -7.79
N GLY A 484 -8.06 -21.98 -8.10
CA GLY A 484 -8.03 -23.10 -7.15
C GLY A 484 -6.67 -23.38 -6.50
N ALA A 485 -5.62 -22.68 -6.91
CA ALA A 485 -4.30 -22.72 -6.28
C ALA A 485 -3.86 -21.31 -5.91
N TRP A 486 -3.19 -21.17 -4.75
CA TRP A 486 -2.59 -19.90 -4.34
C TRP A 486 -1.32 -19.60 -5.15
N VAL A 487 -1.06 -18.31 -5.39
CA VAL A 487 0.25 -17.85 -5.89
C VAL A 487 1.29 -18.06 -4.78
N ARG A 488 2.40 -18.72 -5.13
CA ARG A 488 3.52 -18.99 -4.22
C ARG A 488 4.69 -18.04 -4.44
#